data_b9b2cbb8ba80600060d0b29f0e56b154
#
_entry.id   b9b2cbb8ba80600060d0b29f0e56b154
#
_cell.length_a   1.000
_cell.length_b   1.000
_cell.length_c   1.000
_cell.angle_alpha   90.00
_cell.angle_beta   90.00
_cell.angle_gamma   90.00
#
_symmetry.space_group_name_H-M   'P 1'
#
loop_
_entity.id
_entity.type
_entity.pdbx_description
1 polymer ?
#
loop_
_entity_poly.entity_id
_entity_poly.type
_entity_poly.pdbx_seq_one_letter_code
_entity_poly.pdbx_strand_id
1 'polypeptide(L)'
;VGISYVEFEDENGVLRRYRKHVNGRGLVATTAKVDPTAFVDPTAYVDPGAEVQRHAVIGPGGWVDRDAIVAERAEIGVRAHVGRGAVVGRNAVVGPYASIGAAARVQNGARVPREAKVAEGDEYRASTEDLRRLGLAA
;
A
#
# COMPACT_ATOMS: atom_id res chain seq x y z
N VAL A 1 9.36 25.79 -12.72
CA VAL A 1 9.17 25.31 -11.36
C VAL A 1 9.74 23.91 -11.24
N GLY A 2 10.77 23.74 -10.45
CA GLY A 2 11.42 22.45 -10.26
C GLY A 2 10.60 21.51 -9.38
N ILE A 3 10.86 20.21 -9.52
CA ILE A 3 10.30 19.20 -8.65
C ILE A 3 11.09 19.24 -7.34
N SER A 4 10.39 19.34 -6.22
CA SER A 4 11.00 19.27 -4.90
C SER A 4 11.13 17.83 -4.46
N TYR A 5 12.33 17.47 -4.05
CA TYR A 5 12.62 16.15 -3.50
C TYR A 5 12.88 16.26 -2.01
N VAL A 6 12.51 15.22 -1.28
CA VAL A 6 12.89 15.03 0.11
C VAL A 6 13.89 13.87 0.13
N GLU A 7 15.03 14.07 0.75
CA GLU A 7 16.08 13.06 0.81
C GLU A 7 16.21 12.51 2.22
N PHE A 8 16.31 11.19 2.30
CA PHE A 8 16.57 10.49 3.55
C PHE A 8 17.77 9.58 3.38
N GLU A 9 18.57 9.46 4.41
CA GLU A 9 19.64 8.47 4.47
C GLU A 9 19.10 7.23 5.15
N ASP A 10 19.19 6.07 4.48
CA ASP A 10 18.72 4.84 5.07
C ASP A 10 19.76 4.26 6.07
N GLU A 11 19.44 3.14 6.67
CA GLU A 11 20.28 2.46 7.66
C GLU A 11 21.64 2.03 7.13
N ASN A 12 21.79 1.96 5.81
CA ASN A 12 23.05 1.61 5.15
C ASN A 12 23.80 2.85 4.63
N GLY A 13 23.35 4.04 4.99
CA GLY A 13 23.96 5.29 4.53
C GLY A 13 23.62 5.66 3.09
N VAL A 14 22.63 5.02 2.48
CA VAL A 14 22.24 5.31 1.10
C VAL A 14 21.17 6.40 1.09
N LEU A 15 21.40 7.44 0.28
CA LEU A 15 20.42 8.50 0.10
C LEU A 15 19.25 8.02 -0.73
N ARG A 16 18.05 8.19 -0.19
CA ARG A 16 16.80 7.88 -0.86
C ARG A 16 16.04 9.16 -1.12
N ARG A 17 15.56 9.33 -2.34
CA ARG A 17 14.77 10.50 -2.71
C ARG A 17 13.30 10.17 -2.77
N TYR A 18 12.51 11.05 -2.21
CA TYR A 18 11.06 10.98 -2.25
C TYR A 18 10.51 12.28 -2.83
N ARG A 19 9.36 12.20 -3.44
CA ARG A 19 8.63 13.37 -3.91
C ARG A 19 7.22 13.32 -3.35
N LYS A 20 6.57 14.47 -3.32
CA LYS A 20 5.17 14.53 -2.92
C LYS A 20 4.30 14.11 -4.09
N HIS A 21 3.43 13.13 -3.85
CA HIS A 21 2.55 12.62 -4.90
C HIS A 21 1.50 13.66 -5.29
N VAL A 22 1.17 13.72 -6.56
CA VAL A 22 0.25 14.71 -7.12
C VAL A 22 -1.14 14.65 -6.47
N ASN A 23 -1.62 13.46 -6.11
CA ASN A 23 -2.91 13.28 -5.46
C ASN A 23 -2.70 12.87 -3.99
N GLY A 24 -2.95 13.79 -3.07
CA GLY A 24 -2.83 13.55 -1.63
C GLY A 24 -1.55 14.07 -1.00
N ARG A 25 -0.49 14.32 -1.77
CA ARG A 25 0.78 14.89 -1.31
C ARG A 25 1.61 14.01 -0.39
N GLY A 26 1.33 12.72 -0.35
CA GLY A 26 2.14 11.76 0.41
C GLY A 26 3.52 11.55 -0.21
N LEU A 27 4.44 10.99 0.56
CA LEU A 27 5.81 10.78 0.12
C LEU A 27 5.95 9.49 -0.67
N VAL A 28 6.43 9.62 -1.90
CA VAL A 28 6.61 8.51 -2.83
C VAL A 28 8.06 8.48 -3.28
N ALA A 29 8.73 7.33 -3.09
CA ALA A 29 10.10 7.16 -3.54
C ALA A 29 10.18 7.38 -5.06
N THR A 30 11.26 8.01 -5.53
CA THR A 30 11.41 8.30 -6.95
C THR A 30 11.49 7.03 -7.81
N THR A 31 11.83 5.90 -7.20
CA THR A 31 11.87 4.59 -7.87
C THR A 31 10.57 3.79 -7.70
N ALA A 32 9.60 4.33 -6.98
CA ALA A 32 8.28 3.72 -6.87
C ALA A 32 7.41 4.14 -8.04
N LYS A 33 6.44 3.29 -8.36
CA LYS A 33 5.50 3.53 -9.45
C LYS A 33 4.11 3.73 -8.86
N VAL A 34 3.66 4.97 -8.80
CA VAL A 34 2.37 5.31 -8.23
C VAL A 34 1.50 5.98 -9.29
N ASP A 35 0.35 5.39 -9.57
CA ASP A 35 -0.55 5.95 -10.57
C ASP A 35 -1.04 7.33 -10.12
N PRO A 36 -1.15 8.31 -11.04
CA PRO A 36 -1.61 9.66 -10.68
C PRO A 36 -3.00 9.69 -10.03
N THR A 37 -3.86 8.71 -10.31
CA THR A 37 -5.20 8.63 -9.71
C THR A 37 -5.19 8.04 -8.31
N ALA A 38 -4.12 7.36 -7.91
CA ALA A 38 -4.02 6.83 -6.55
C ALA A 38 -3.87 7.97 -5.55
N PHE A 39 -4.52 7.84 -4.42
CA PHE A 39 -4.41 8.82 -3.33
C PHE A 39 -3.37 8.35 -2.31
N VAL A 40 -2.40 9.19 -2.01
CA VAL A 40 -1.41 8.93 -0.96
C VAL A 40 -1.49 10.07 0.05
N ASP A 41 -1.96 9.77 1.25
CA ASP A 41 -2.12 10.78 2.31
C ASP A 41 -0.80 11.49 2.62
N PRO A 42 -0.83 12.79 2.97
CA PRO A 42 0.39 13.54 3.28
C PRO A 42 1.32 12.89 4.32
N THR A 43 0.76 12.06 5.20
CA THR A 43 1.53 11.36 6.25
C THR A 43 1.91 9.94 5.88
N ALA A 44 1.58 9.50 4.65
CA ALA A 44 1.88 8.16 4.18
C ALA A 44 3.18 8.09 3.38
N TYR A 45 3.75 6.89 3.29
CA TYR A 45 4.97 6.63 2.53
C TYR A 45 4.79 5.48 1.56
N VAL A 46 5.39 5.63 0.39
CA VAL A 46 5.55 4.55 -0.58
C VAL A 46 7.03 4.40 -0.87
N ASP A 47 7.60 3.27 -0.49
CA ASP A 47 9.04 3.03 -0.53
C ASP A 47 9.58 2.59 -1.90
N PRO A 48 10.92 2.56 -2.07
CA PRO A 48 11.53 2.22 -3.36
C PRO A 48 11.04 0.90 -3.95
N GLY A 49 10.78 0.91 -5.25
CA GLY A 49 10.36 -0.28 -5.98
C GLY A 49 8.90 -0.67 -5.80
N ALA A 50 8.18 -0.03 -4.89
CA ALA A 50 6.77 -0.34 -4.67
C ALA A 50 5.91 0.17 -5.84
N GLU A 51 4.76 -0.46 -6.01
CA GLU A 51 3.79 -0.05 -7.01
C GLU A 51 2.43 0.15 -6.37
N VAL A 52 1.79 1.28 -6.68
CA VAL A 52 0.43 1.59 -6.25
C VAL A 52 -0.38 1.88 -7.50
N GLN A 53 -1.37 1.06 -7.75
CA GLN A 53 -2.13 1.10 -8.99
C GLN A 53 -3.32 2.06 -8.92
N ARG A 54 -4.01 2.16 -10.04
CA ARG A 54 -5.09 3.11 -10.28
C ARG A 54 -6.15 3.09 -9.19
N HIS A 55 -6.53 4.28 -8.72
CA HIS A 55 -7.59 4.48 -7.74
C HIS A 55 -7.38 3.81 -6.37
N ALA A 56 -6.19 3.33 -6.11
CA ALA A 56 -5.86 2.83 -4.78
C ALA A 56 -5.77 4.00 -3.79
N VAL A 57 -5.99 3.71 -2.52
CA VAL A 57 -5.93 4.72 -1.45
C VAL A 57 -4.97 4.28 -0.37
N ILE A 58 -3.99 5.11 -0.10
CA ILE A 58 -3.09 4.91 1.04
C ILE A 58 -3.46 5.95 2.09
N GLY A 59 -4.08 5.51 3.16
CA GLY A 59 -4.60 6.38 4.21
C GLY A 59 -3.53 6.96 5.12
N PRO A 60 -3.94 7.81 6.08
CA PRO A 60 -3.01 8.49 7.00
C PRO A 60 -2.05 7.53 7.69
N GLY A 61 -0.76 7.85 7.65
CA GLY A 61 0.28 7.04 8.26
C GLY A 61 0.48 5.67 7.61
N GLY A 62 -0.18 5.40 6.49
CA GLY A 62 -0.03 4.15 5.75
C GLY A 62 1.39 4.02 5.21
N TRP A 63 1.89 2.81 5.20
CA TRP A 63 3.24 2.54 4.74
C TRP A 63 3.24 1.37 3.77
N VAL A 64 3.65 1.65 2.53
CA VAL A 64 3.84 0.64 1.50
C VAL A 64 5.34 0.41 1.38
N ASP A 65 5.80 -0.72 1.86
CA ASP A 65 7.22 -1.06 1.97
C ASP A 65 7.82 -1.39 0.59
N ARG A 66 9.12 -1.61 0.55
CA ARG A 66 9.86 -1.86 -0.69
C ARG A 66 9.27 -3.00 -1.49
N ASP A 67 9.19 -2.79 -2.80
CA ASP A 67 8.74 -3.78 -3.77
C ASP A 67 7.33 -4.33 -3.54
N ALA A 68 6.58 -3.75 -2.63
CA ALA A 68 5.19 -4.14 -2.39
C ALA A 68 4.29 -3.64 -3.52
N ILE A 69 3.18 -4.31 -3.72
CA ILE A 69 2.19 -3.93 -4.73
C ILE A 69 0.84 -3.72 -4.06
N VAL A 70 0.26 -2.55 -4.29
CA VAL A 70 -1.12 -2.24 -3.91
C VAL A 70 -1.90 -2.12 -5.22
N ALA A 71 -2.76 -3.10 -5.47
CA ALA A 71 -3.46 -3.21 -6.76
C ALA A 71 -4.61 -2.20 -6.86
N GLU A 72 -5.23 -2.16 -8.05
CA GLU A 72 -6.32 -1.24 -8.36
C GLU A 72 -7.39 -1.21 -7.28
N ARG A 73 -7.79 0.00 -6.88
CA ARG A 73 -8.89 0.24 -5.95
C ARG A 73 -8.73 -0.39 -4.57
N ALA A 74 -7.56 -0.89 -4.25
CA ALA A 74 -7.29 -1.37 -2.90
C ALA A 74 -7.20 -0.18 -1.94
N GLU A 75 -7.52 -0.42 -0.68
CA GLU A 75 -7.46 0.60 0.35
C GLU A 75 -6.56 0.16 1.49
N ILE A 76 -5.60 1.00 1.83
CA ILE A 76 -4.71 0.77 2.96
C ILE A 76 -5.14 1.74 4.06
N GLY A 77 -5.63 1.20 5.17
CA GLY A 77 -6.17 1.98 6.26
C GLY A 77 -5.13 2.73 7.08
N VAL A 78 -5.62 3.51 8.03
CA VAL A 78 -4.79 4.34 8.92
C VAL A 78 -3.69 3.50 9.56
N ARG A 79 -2.44 3.93 9.40
CA ARG A 79 -1.25 3.30 9.97
C ARG A 79 -1.09 1.82 9.65
N ALA A 80 -1.73 1.36 8.60
CA ALA A 80 -1.52 -0.01 8.15
C ALA A 80 -0.19 -0.11 7.41
N HIS A 81 0.45 -1.28 7.49
CA HIS A 81 1.74 -1.55 6.88
C HIS A 81 1.62 -2.68 5.86
N VAL A 82 2.03 -2.41 4.65
CA VAL A 82 2.15 -3.44 3.61
C VAL A 82 3.62 -3.80 3.50
N GLY A 83 3.98 -4.98 3.96
CA GLY A 83 5.36 -5.42 4.09
C GLY A 83 6.09 -5.57 2.75
N ARG A 84 7.41 -5.70 2.84
CA ARG A 84 8.29 -5.82 1.68
C ARG A 84 7.85 -6.94 0.76
N GLY A 85 7.67 -6.63 -0.52
CA GLY A 85 7.27 -7.60 -1.52
C GLY A 85 5.86 -8.16 -1.38
N ALA A 86 5.08 -7.67 -0.43
CA ALA A 86 3.69 -8.11 -0.25
C ALA A 86 2.80 -7.59 -1.38
N VAL A 87 1.72 -8.29 -1.64
CA VAL A 87 0.76 -7.91 -2.67
C VAL A 87 -0.63 -7.77 -2.04
N VAL A 88 -1.21 -6.60 -2.17
CA VAL A 88 -2.61 -6.35 -1.79
C VAL A 88 -3.43 -6.35 -3.07
N GLY A 89 -4.34 -7.30 -3.19
CA GLY A 89 -5.12 -7.51 -4.39
C GLY A 89 -6.13 -6.41 -4.69
N ARG A 90 -6.70 -6.45 -5.88
CA ARG A 90 -7.68 -5.45 -6.34
C ARG A 90 -8.89 -5.41 -5.41
N ASN A 91 -9.37 -4.21 -5.13
CA ASN A 91 -10.54 -3.99 -4.27
C ASN A 91 -10.38 -4.54 -2.84
N ALA A 92 -9.19 -4.98 -2.46
CA ALA A 92 -8.96 -5.42 -1.09
C ALA A 92 -8.89 -4.23 -0.14
N VAL A 93 -9.23 -4.46 1.10
CA VAL A 93 -9.18 -3.44 2.15
C VAL A 93 -8.30 -3.96 3.28
N VAL A 94 -7.26 -3.21 3.59
CA VAL A 94 -6.41 -3.49 4.76
C VAL A 94 -6.86 -2.54 5.86
N GLY A 95 -7.41 -3.08 6.93
CA GLY A 95 -7.99 -2.30 8.01
C GLY A 95 -6.96 -1.48 8.78
N PRO A 96 -7.43 -0.52 9.60
CA PRO A 96 -6.55 0.34 10.38
C PRO A 96 -5.61 -0.47 11.26
N TYR A 97 -4.34 -0.06 11.29
CA TYR A 97 -3.30 -0.68 12.13
C TYR A 97 -3.00 -2.15 11.79
N ALA A 98 -3.53 -2.66 10.69
CA ALA A 98 -3.20 -4.01 10.25
C ALA A 98 -1.80 -4.05 9.65
N SER A 99 -1.17 -5.21 9.73
CA SER A 99 0.18 -5.42 9.23
C SER A 99 0.20 -6.61 8.29
N ILE A 100 0.59 -6.38 7.06
CA ILE A 100 0.74 -7.44 6.06
C ILE A 100 2.22 -7.79 6.00
N GLY A 101 2.57 -9.01 6.36
CA GLY A 101 3.95 -9.45 6.42
C GLY A 101 4.65 -9.45 5.07
N ALA A 102 5.98 -9.51 5.10
CA ALA A 102 6.78 -9.54 3.87
C ALA A 102 6.35 -10.72 2.98
N ALA A 103 6.27 -10.48 1.69
CA ALA A 103 5.89 -11.46 0.68
C ALA A 103 4.49 -12.09 0.88
N ALA A 104 3.71 -11.59 1.82
CA ALA A 104 2.34 -12.06 2.03
C ALA A 104 1.42 -11.56 0.91
N ARG A 105 0.31 -12.24 0.71
CA ARG A 105 -0.67 -11.89 -0.30
C ARG A 105 -2.05 -11.72 0.31
N VAL A 106 -2.70 -10.61 -0.02
CA VAL A 106 -4.10 -10.38 0.30
C VAL A 106 -4.89 -10.54 -0.99
N GLN A 107 -5.81 -11.50 -1.02
CA GLN A 107 -6.59 -11.78 -2.23
C GLN A 107 -7.44 -10.60 -2.67
N ASN A 108 -7.76 -10.56 -3.95
CA ASN A 108 -8.69 -9.58 -4.49
C ASN A 108 -9.99 -9.59 -3.67
N GLY A 109 -10.43 -8.42 -3.28
CA GLY A 109 -11.68 -8.24 -2.55
C GLY A 109 -11.65 -8.62 -1.06
N ALA A 110 -10.56 -9.17 -0.56
CA ALA A 110 -10.46 -9.55 0.84
C ALA A 110 -10.44 -8.32 1.75
N ARG A 111 -11.02 -8.45 2.94
CA ARG A 111 -10.96 -7.42 3.96
C ARG A 111 -10.19 -7.92 5.16
N VAL A 112 -9.02 -7.35 5.36
CA VAL A 112 -8.17 -7.63 6.51
C VAL A 112 -8.65 -6.77 7.67
N PRO A 113 -9.05 -7.36 8.80
CA PRO A 113 -9.61 -6.60 9.90
C PRO A 113 -8.60 -5.65 10.54
N ARG A 114 -9.12 -4.69 11.28
CA ARG A 114 -8.34 -3.79 12.11
C ARG A 114 -7.36 -4.57 12.99
N GLU A 115 -6.12 -4.09 13.04
CA GLU A 115 -5.05 -4.63 13.90
C GLU A 115 -4.63 -6.07 13.58
N ALA A 116 -5.19 -6.66 12.53
CA ALA A 116 -4.82 -8.03 12.14
C ALA A 116 -3.39 -8.08 11.61
N LYS A 117 -2.77 -9.23 11.78
CA LYS A 117 -1.43 -9.50 11.25
C LYS A 117 -1.49 -10.68 10.30
N VAL A 118 -1.05 -10.46 9.08
CA VAL A 118 -0.88 -11.52 8.10
C VAL A 118 0.59 -11.90 8.12
N ALA A 119 0.90 -13.14 8.40
CA ALA A 119 2.28 -13.59 8.56
C ALA A 119 3.07 -13.51 7.26
N GLU A 120 4.38 -13.43 7.37
CA GLU A 120 5.30 -13.44 6.22
C GLU A 120 5.00 -14.62 5.30
N GLY A 121 4.89 -14.35 4.01
CA GLY A 121 4.65 -15.35 2.99
C GLY A 121 3.25 -15.96 2.98
N ASP A 122 2.40 -15.55 3.89
CA ASP A 122 1.07 -16.11 4.04
C ASP A 122 0.08 -15.50 3.04
N GLU A 123 -1.06 -16.16 2.88
CA GLU A 123 -2.13 -15.68 2.00
C GLU A 123 -3.38 -15.40 2.83
N TYR A 124 -3.90 -14.20 2.71
CA TYR A 124 -5.17 -13.82 3.33
C TYR A 124 -6.27 -13.89 2.28
N ARG A 125 -7.22 -14.77 2.48
CA ARG A 125 -8.27 -15.06 1.52
C ARG A 125 -9.52 -14.22 1.70
N ALA A 126 -10.16 -13.88 0.59
CA ALA A 126 -11.46 -13.25 0.61
C ALA A 126 -12.50 -14.26 1.15
N SER A 127 -13.38 -13.78 2.04
CA SER A 127 -14.51 -14.59 2.50
C SER A 127 -15.61 -14.59 1.45
N THR A 128 -16.59 -15.50 1.60
CA THR A 128 -17.76 -15.52 0.73
C THR A 128 -18.51 -14.19 0.80
N GLU A 129 -18.57 -13.58 1.99
CA GLU A 129 -19.22 -12.28 2.18
C GLU A 129 -18.45 -11.17 1.46
N ASP A 130 -17.13 -11.19 1.53
CA ASP A 130 -16.28 -10.22 0.80
C ASP A 130 -16.58 -10.29 -0.71
N LEU A 131 -16.66 -11.49 -1.25
CA LEU A 131 -16.92 -11.70 -2.68
C LEU A 131 -18.34 -11.29 -3.05
N ARG A 132 -19.33 -11.53 -2.20
CA ARG A 132 -20.70 -11.07 -2.43
C ARG A 132 -20.80 -9.57 -2.48
N ARG A 133 -20.11 -8.87 -1.58
CA ARG A 133 -20.07 -7.42 -1.53
C ARG A 133 -19.63 -6.82 -2.87
N LEU A 134 -18.76 -7.53 -3.57
CA LEU A 134 -18.23 -7.10 -4.87
C LEU A 134 -18.99 -7.70 -6.07
N GLY A 135 -20.04 -8.50 -5.83
CA GLY A 135 -20.77 -9.14 -6.89
C GLY A 135 -20.04 -10.32 -7.54
N LEU A 136 -19.03 -10.88 -6.87
CA LEU A 136 -18.17 -11.94 -7.40
C LEU A 136 -18.57 -13.35 -6.93
N ALA A 137 -19.57 -13.47 -6.05
CA ALA A 137 -20.05 -14.74 -5.56
C ALA A 137 -21.58 -14.76 -5.57
N ALA A 138 -22.14 -15.93 -5.79
CA ALA A 138 -23.58 -16.14 -5.77
C ALA A 138 -24.14 -16.06 -4.34
#